data_3ac54322fffe25cc27f16aaf4f7a221b
#
_entry.id   3ac54322fffe25cc27f16aaf4f7a221b
#
_cell.length_a   1.000
_cell.length_b   1.000
_cell.length_c   1.000
_cell.angle_alpha   90.00
_cell.angle_beta   90.00
_cell.angle_gamma   90.00
#
_symmetry.space_group_name_H-M   'P 1'
#
loop_
_entity.id
_entity.type
_entity.pdbx_description
1 polymer ?
#
loop_
_entity_poly.entity_id
_entity_poly.type
_entity_poly.pdbx_seq_one_letter_code
_entity_poly.pdbx_strand_id
1 'polypeptide(L)'
;MTATSVPRRTALRALAVAVALVAGVTPAWGGTALAAEPETYTLTIRHLDRSGQAPAHYRTSVTGISGAGADLSVQPHDPSGVTTVRLPKGRYLLESDLYTDDAADGEDWIVQPRLDLDHDTTVTVDARTTAPFDLRPPDGSAVFVTSGMFLEVTHQGATRMASIVKATPTLRVAHLGPESEAGSVRQWFDSYWSTATGGYALGRTHTGSRALSGLTHRYTAQELGAVRIRGAVRPGAGGSAAFDIAPTPGPSAGSTVGGSFSMPDPATATVYVTPERGPWDVTFAASDNWTNRYFADGIAVPAGATTTHTFGNAVFAPALPPGRGVERDGDTITARIPLLADGDGHMSAAPSFDTAYTSLYRDGVLVGARSGEDAAAGRAAFTVPPGQASYRLAATVTRKAASGATTRLNASWTFASATTTGPAAVPVSVVRFSPELSPTGTAPAGSAIRVPVTVQGAAADGRVRSLTVSASTDGGVSWAGLPVEAGAVTVRNPAAGAGVSLRAELTDADGNTLDQTVLDAYRTE
;
A
#
# COMPACT_ATOMS: atom_id res chain seq x y z
N MET A 1 -22.70 -21.48 29.78
CA MET A 1 -24.16 -21.67 29.79
C MET A 1 -24.75 -20.99 28.58
N THR A 2 -25.32 -21.82 27.72
CA THR A 2 -26.32 -21.62 26.66
C THR A 2 -26.06 -20.55 25.60
N ALA A 3 -25.61 -21.04 24.45
CA ALA A 3 -25.70 -20.37 23.15
C ALA A 3 -27.15 -20.43 22.62
N THR A 4 -27.65 -19.35 22.06
CA THR A 4 -28.90 -19.30 21.31
C THR A 4 -28.62 -18.96 19.86
N SER A 5 -28.86 -19.95 19.01
CA SER A 5 -28.80 -19.85 17.54
C SER A 5 -30.11 -19.29 16.98
N VAL A 6 -30.03 -18.37 16.03
CA VAL A 6 -31.17 -17.87 15.24
C VAL A 6 -31.06 -18.43 13.81
N PRO A 7 -32.11 -19.05 13.25
CA PRO A 7 -32.06 -19.64 11.91
C PRO A 7 -32.36 -18.61 10.83
N ARG A 8 -31.53 -18.59 9.75
CA ARG A 8 -31.80 -17.88 8.51
C ARG A 8 -32.89 -18.61 7.72
N ARG A 9 -33.99 -17.93 7.43
CA ARG A 9 -35.04 -18.38 6.51
C ARG A 9 -34.68 -17.95 5.09
N THR A 10 -34.45 -18.91 4.23
CA THR A 10 -34.36 -18.77 2.78
C THR A 10 -35.75 -18.67 2.18
N ALA A 11 -36.09 -17.59 1.51
CA ALA A 11 -37.34 -17.44 0.77
C ALA A 11 -37.11 -17.75 -0.72
N LEU A 12 -37.57 -18.91 -1.17
CA LEU A 12 -37.76 -19.22 -2.59
C LEU A 12 -38.96 -18.43 -3.12
N ARG A 13 -38.76 -17.61 -4.14
CA ARG A 13 -39.86 -17.07 -4.95
C ARG A 13 -40.00 -17.90 -6.22
N ALA A 14 -41.09 -18.65 -6.31
CA ALA A 14 -41.54 -19.29 -7.52
C ALA A 14 -42.14 -18.24 -8.48
N LEU A 15 -41.65 -18.20 -9.72
CA LEU A 15 -42.22 -17.39 -10.80
C LEU A 15 -43.18 -18.28 -11.61
N ALA A 16 -44.47 -17.96 -11.58
CA ALA A 16 -45.47 -18.60 -12.42
C ALA A 16 -45.44 -17.96 -13.83
N VAL A 17 -45.26 -18.77 -14.84
CA VAL A 17 -45.38 -18.35 -16.26
C VAL A 17 -46.81 -18.53 -16.72
N ALA A 18 -47.48 -17.43 -17.08
CA ALA A 18 -48.78 -17.43 -17.75
C ALA A 18 -48.52 -17.53 -19.27
N VAL A 19 -49.06 -18.59 -19.88
CA VAL A 19 -49.07 -18.77 -21.34
C VAL A 19 -50.27 -18.04 -21.92
N ALA A 20 -50.07 -16.98 -22.70
CA ALA A 20 -51.07 -16.36 -23.56
C ALA A 20 -50.81 -16.80 -25.00
N LEU A 21 -51.73 -17.57 -25.57
CA LEU A 21 -51.79 -17.86 -27.01
C LEU A 21 -52.27 -16.63 -27.75
N VAL A 22 -51.43 -16.06 -28.64
CA VAL A 22 -51.85 -15.15 -29.71
C VAL A 22 -51.39 -15.73 -31.06
N ALA A 23 -52.34 -15.95 -31.93
CA ALA A 23 -52.13 -16.51 -33.27
C ALA A 23 -51.59 -15.45 -34.24
N GLY A 24 -50.58 -15.87 -35.02
CA GLY A 24 -50.39 -15.45 -36.39
C GLY A 24 -49.62 -14.17 -36.68
N VAL A 25 -48.27 -14.21 -36.62
CA VAL A 25 -47.41 -13.53 -37.62
C VAL A 25 -46.14 -14.42 -37.72
N THR A 26 -45.81 -14.91 -38.87
CA THR A 26 -44.57 -15.63 -39.14
C THR A 26 -43.41 -14.63 -39.14
N PRO A 27 -42.46 -14.65 -38.17
CA PRO A 27 -41.22 -13.95 -38.33
C PRO A 27 -40.28 -14.88 -39.10
N ALA A 28 -39.57 -14.34 -40.09
CA ALA A 28 -38.43 -14.96 -40.71
C ALA A 28 -37.46 -15.40 -39.62
N TRP A 29 -37.16 -16.68 -39.54
CA TRP A 29 -36.14 -17.25 -38.71
C TRP A 29 -34.76 -16.81 -39.22
N GLY A 30 -34.28 -15.66 -38.73
CA GLY A 30 -32.86 -15.39 -38.70
C GLY A 30 -32.26 -16.39 -37.70
N GLY A 31 -31.70 -17.47 -38.21
CA GLY A 31 -30.97 -18.42 -37.37
C GLY A 31 -29.83 -17.66 -36.66
N THR A 32 -29.92 -17.49 -35.34
CA THR A 32 -28.74 -17.25 -34.55
C THR A 32 -27.82 -18.43 -34.77
N ALA A 33 -26.76 -18.25 -35.54
CA ALA A 33 -25.70 -19.23 -35.65
C ALA A 33 -25.25 -19.54 -34.23
N LEU A 34 -25.49 -20.77 -33.77
CA LEU A 34 -24.90 -21.26 -32.55
C LEU A 34 -23.40 -21.07 -32.73
N ALA A 35 -22.75 -20.30 -31.86
CA ALA A 35 -21.30 -20.19 -31.89
C ALA A 35 -20.74 -21.60 -31.83
N ALA A 36 -19.90 -21.95 -32.80
CA ALA A 36 -19.26 -23.28 -32.83
C ALA A 36 -18.53 -23.47 -31.50
N GLU A 37 -18.69 -24.66 -30.92
CA GLU A 37 -17.93 -25.01 -29.71
C GLU A 37 -16.44 -24.83 -29.99
N PRO A 38 -15.67 -24.21 -29.07
CA PRO A 38 -14.25 -24.00 -29.30
C PRO A 38 -13.52 -25.35 -29.42
N GLU A 39 -12.59 -25.40 -30.36
CA GLU A 39 -11.68 -26.53 -30.53
C GLU A 39 -10.90 -26.77 -29.24
N THR A 40 -10.89 -28.03 -28.75
CA THR A 40 -10.27 -28.37 -27.44
C THR A 40 -9.25 -29.48 -27.63
N TYR A 41 -8.19 -29.43 -26.83
CA TYR A 41 -7.11 -30.39 -26.81
C TYR A 41 -6.83 -30.91 -25.41
N THR A 42 -6.21 -32.08 -25.33
CA THR A 42 -5.80 -32.70 -24.08
C THR A 42 -4.41 -32.24 -23.70
N LEU A 43 -4.29 -31.61 -22.53
CA LEU A 43 -3.02 -31.35 -21.89
C LEU A 43 -2.76 -32.43 -20.84
N THR A 44 -1.67 -33.20 -21.01
CA THR A 44 -1.16 -34.16 -20.03
C THR A 44 0.05 -33.57 -19.34
N ILE A 45 0.04 -33.50 -18.00
CA ILE A 45 1.13 -32.96 -17.19
C ILE A 45 1.69 -34.09 -16.33
N ARG A 46 2.99 -34.37 -16.50
CA ARG A 46 3.73 -35.36 -15.71
C ARG A 46 4.64 -34.63 -14.73
N HIS A 47 4.53 -34.95 -13.44
CA HIS A 47 5.36 -34.38 -12.40
C HIS A 47 6.40 -35.39 -11.95
N LEU A 48 7.66 -34.96 -11.89
CA LEU A 48 8.78 -35.73 -11.41
C LEU A 48 9.49 -34.97 -10.28
N ASP A 49 9.69 -35.62 -9.16
CA ASP A 49 10.45 -35.12 -8.05
C ASP A 49 11.97 -35.12 -8.33
N ARG A 50 12.79 -34.76 -7.36
CA ARG A 50 14.23 -34.75 -7.48
C ARG A 50 14.86 -36.15 -7.62
N SER A 51 14.15 -37.21 -7.29
CA SER A 51 14.55 -38.62 -7.54
C SER A 51 14.10 -39.13 -8.90
N GLY A 52 13.27 -38.34 -9.62
CA GLY A 52 12.68 -38.73 -10.89
C GLY A 52 11.43 -39.60 -10.76
N GLN A 53 10.86 -39.66 -9.56
CA GLN A 53 9.61 -40.38 -9.26
C GLN A 53 8.43 -39.40 -9.22
N ALA A 54 7.21 -39.92 -9.05
CA ALA A 54 6.05 -39.08 -8.77
C ALA A 54 6.27 -38.33 -7.43
N PRO A 55 6.01 -37.00 -7.38
CA PRO A 55 6.23 -36.23 -6.16
C PRO A 55 5.23 -36.61 -5.08
N ALA A 56 5.63 -36.49 -3.79
CA ALA A 56 4.74 -36.67 -2.65
C ALA A 56 3.59 -35.66 -2.70
N HIS A 57 3.92 -34.40 -2.98
CA HIS A 57 2.94 -33.33 -3.12
C HIS A 57 3.30 -32.39 -4.28
N TYR A 58 2.27 -31.90 -4.94
CA TYR A 58 2.42 -30.81 -5.93
C TYR A 58 1.13 -30.00 -6.06
N ARG A 59 1.28 -28.77 -6.50
CA ARG A 59 0.19 -27.91 -6.96
C ARG A 59 0.52 -27.40 -8.34
N THR A 60 -0.42 -27.53 -9.25
CA THR A 60 -0.26 -27.04 -10.62
C THR A 60 -1.44 -26.15 -10.99
N SER A 61 -1.15 -25.02 -11.61
CA SER A 61 -2.14 -24.09 -12.14
C SER A 61 -1.88 -23.89 -13.62
N VAL A 62 -2.94 -23.89 -14.43
CA VAL A 62 -2.91 -23.57 -15.87
C VAL A 62 -3.88 -22.44 -16.11
N THR A 63 -3.38 -21.26 -16.46
CA THR A 63 -4.15 -20.03 -16.61
C THR A 63 -4.11 -19.54 -18.04
N GLY A 64 -5.26 -19.32 -18.65
CA GLY A 64 -5.37 -18.84 -20.03
C GLY A 64 -4.86 -17.42 -20.21
N ILE A 65 -4.12 -17.16 -21.30
CA ILE A 65 -3.63 -15.83 -21.67
C ILE A 65 -4.39 -15.31 -22.89
N SER A 66 -4.57 -16.15 -23.92
CA SER A 66 -5.25 -15.76 -25.15
C SER A 66 -5.95 -16.96 -25.83
N GLY A 67 -6.82 -16.69 -26.80
CA GLY A 67 -7.64 -17.68 -27.43
C GLY A 67 -8.95 -17.97 -26.68
N ALA A 68 -9.64 -19.07 -27.04
CA ALA A 68 -10.93 -19.41 -26.43
C ALA A 68 -10.83 -19.78 -24.95
N GLY A 69 -9.64 -20.06 -24.46
CA GLY A 69 -9.37 -20.36 -23.04
C GLY A 69 -8.87 -19.18 -22.21
N ALA A 70 -8.90 -17.94 -22.72
CA ALA A 70 -8.27 -16.78 -22.09
C ALA A 70 -8.75 -16.50 -20.66
N ASP A 71 -10.01 -16.80 -20.35
CA ASP A 71 -10.61 -16.55 -19.04
C ASP A 71 -10.61 -17.78 -18.12
N LEU A 72 -9.98 -18.88 -18.55
CA LEU A 72 -9.93 -20.11 -17.77
C LEU A 72 -8.73 -20.11 -16.82
N SER A 73 -8.96 -20.65 -15.61
CA SER A 73 -7.91 -21.04 -14.68
C SER A 73 -8.30 -22.38 -14.08
N VAL A 74 -7.44 -23.38 -14.21
CA VAL A 74 -7.68 -24.74 -13.70
C VAL A 74 -6.51 -25.20 -12.86
N GLN A 75 -6.79 -26.05 -11.87
CA GLN A 75 -5.79 -26.64 -10.99
C GLN A 75 -5.91 -28.18 -11.04
N PRO A 76 -5.40 -28.80 -12.12
CA PRO A 76 -5.48 -30.25 -12.26
C PRO A 76 -4.57 -30.96 -11.27
N HIS A 77 -5.09 -32.00 -10.64
CA HIS A 77 -4.36 -32.81 -9.66
C HIS A 77 -4.74 -34.28 -9.77
N ASP A 78 -3.75 -35.17 -9.67
CA ASP A 78 -3.91 -36.62 -9.55
C ASP A 78 -2.77 -37.19 -8.69
N PRO A 79 -3.04 -38.01 -7.67
CA PRO A 79 -2.02 -38.56 -6.78
C PRO A 79 -0.93 -39.40 -7.48
N SER A 80 -1.17 -39.87 -8.69
CA SER A 80 -0.16 -40.58 -9.50
C SER A 80 0.98 -39.69 -10.02
N GLY A 81 0.85 -38.37 -9.85
CA GLY A 81 1.77 -37.39 -10.44
C GLY A 81 1.54 -37.14 -11.94
N VAL A 82 0.56 -37.81 -12.57
CA VAL A 82 0.20 -37.59 -13.97
C VAL A 82 -1.26 -37.13 -14.03
N THR A 83 -1.47 -35.92 -14.48
CA THR A 83 -2.82 -35.37 -14.61
C THR A 83 -3.13 -34.98 -16.05
N THR A 84 -4.40 -35.04 -16.41
CA THR A 84 -4.90 -34.65 -17.75
C THR A 84 -6.04 -33.65 -17.60
N VAL A 85 -6.06 -32.66 -18.48
CA VAL A 85 -7.15 -31.67 -18.54
C VAL A 85 -7.44 -31.36 -20.01
N ARG A 86 -8.72 -31.20 -20.36
CA ARG A 86 -9.13 -30.80 -21.69
C ARG A 86 -9.41 -29.30 -21.71
N LEU A 87 -8.68 -28.56 -22.54
CA LEU A 87 -8.74 -27.10 -22.60
C LEU A 87 -8.96 -26.62 -24.05
N PRO A 88 -9.63 -25.48 -24.23
CA PRO A 88 -9.75 -24.85 -25.54
C PRO A 88 -8.39 -24.50 -26.16
N LYS A 89 -8.33 -24.46 -27.48
CA LYS A 89 -7.17 -23.92 -28.21
C LYS A 89 -6.81 -22.52 -27.71
N GLY A 90 -5.54 -22.31 -27.34
CA GLY A 90 -5.09 -21.02 -26.81
C GLY A 90 -3.67 -21.06 -26.29
N ARG A 91 -3.25 -19.91 -25.75
CA ARG A 91 -2.00 -19.77 -25.00
C ARG A 91 -2.28 -19.72 -23.52
N TYR A 92 -1.45 -20.38 -22.73
CA TYR A 92 -1.58 -20.55 -21.30
C TYR A 92 -0.25 -20.25 -20.58
N LEU A 93 -0.35 -19.80 -19.33
CA LEU A 93 0.70 -19.83 -18.32
C LEU A 93 0.51 -21.11 -17.50
N LEU A 94 1.54 -21.94 -17.38
CA LEU A 94 1.59 -23.05 -16.45
C LEU A 94 2.58 -22.75 -15.33
N GLU A 95 2.18 -22.96 -14.10
CA GLU A 95 3.06 -22.98 -12.93
C GLU A 95 2.85 -24.27 -12.14
N SER A 96 3.92 -24.77 -11.52
CA SER A 96 3.87 -25.97 -10.70
C SER A 96 4.84 -25.85 -9.54
N ASP A 97 4.36 -26.20 -8.35
CA ASP A 97 5.09 -26.20 -7.08
C ASP A 97 5.14 -27.64 -6.56
N LEU A 98 6.35 -28.19 -6.42
CA LEU A 98 6.60 -29.55 -5.93
C LEU A 98 7.27 -29.49 -4.56
N TYR A 99 6.75 -30.21 -3.58
CA TYR A 99 7.22 -30.16 -2.20
C TYR A 99 7.03 -31.51 -1.49
N THR A 100 7.69 -31.67 -0.34
CA THR A 100 7.55 -32.81 0.57
C THR A 100 6.95 -32.35 1.90
N ASP A 101 6.68 -33.28 2.80
CA ASP A 101 6.21 -32.96 4.15
C ASP A 101 7.34 -32.36 5.02
N ASP A 102 8.60 -32.58 4.66
CA ASP A 102 9.76 -31.99 5.34
C ASP A 102 10.10 -30.63 4.71
N ALA A 103 9.82 -29.56 5.44
CA ALA A 103 10.16 -28.21 5.01
C ALA A 103 11.66 -28.00 4.76
N ALA A 104 12.53 -28.84 5.33
CA ALA A 104 13.98 -28.77 5.10
C ALA A 104 14.39 -29.21 3.69
N ASP A 105 13.60 -30.06 3.03
CA ASP A 105 13.80 -30.46 1.64
C ASP A 105 13.61 -29.28 0.66
N GLY A 106 12.85 -28.27 1.10
CA GLY A 106 12.51 -27.09 0.31
C GLY A 106 11.49 -27.39 -0.77
N GLU A 107 11.35 -26.43 -1.70
CA GLU A 107 10.36 -26.50 -2.75
C GLU A 107 10.96 -26.20 -4.13
N ASP A 108 10.35 -26.81 -5.15
CA ASP A 108 10.75 -26.66 -6.55
C ASP A 108 9.61 -25.98 -7.31
N TRP A 109 9.80 -24.72 -7.69
CA TRP A 109 8.82 -23.95 -8.46
C TRP A 109 9.23 -23.87 -9.91
N ILE A 110 8.38 -24.38 -10.80
CA ILE A 110 8.62 -24.50 -12.23
C ILE A 110 7.53 -23.75 -12.97
N VAL A 111 7.93 -22.84 -13.86
CA VAL A 111 7.01 -22.02 -14.62
C VAL A 111 7.23 -22.16 -16.13
N GLN A 112 6.14 -22.29 -16.87
CA GLN A 112 6.12 -22.24 -18.33
C GLN A 112 5.31 -21.00 -18.75
N PRO A 113 5.97 -19.88 -19.04
CA PRO A 113 5.29 -18.63 -19.41
C PRO A 113 4.53 -18.72 -20.74
N ARG A 114 4.94 -19.64 -21.60
CA ARG A 114 4.32 -19.88 -22.90
C ARG A 114 4.01 -21.36 -23.09
N LEU A 115 2.75 -21.71 -22.99
CA LEU A 115 2.20 -23.01 -23.37
C LEU A 115 1.15 -22.76 -24.45
N ASP A 116 1.54 -23.01 -25.71
CA ASP A 116 0.63 -22.95 -26.86
C ASP A 116 -0.06 -24.31 -26.99
N LEU A 117 -1.38 -24.37 -26.80
CA LEU A 117 -2.19 -25.57 -26.88
C LEU A 117 -3.04 -25.54 -28.15
N ASP A 118 -2.53 -26.14 -29.23
CA ASP A 118 -3.15 -26.26 -30.56
C ASP A 118 -3.22 -27.71 -31.06
N HIS A 119 -2.77 -28.66 -30.26
CA HIS A 119 -2.84 -30.12 -30.41
C HIS A 119 -2.74 -30.79 -29.04
N ASP A 120 -3.03 -32.10 -28.97
CA ASP A 120 -2.82 -32.85 -27.72
C ASP A 120 -1.35 -32.82 -27.33
N THR A 121 -1.07 -32.30 -26.10
CA THR A 121 0.27 -31.94 -25.66
C THR A 121 0.60 -32.63 -24.34
N THR A 122 1.83 -33.11 -24.21
CA THR A 122 2.37 -33.60 -22.92
C THR A 122 3.50 -32.68 -22.46
N VAL A 123 3.39 -32.22 -21.20
CA VAL A 123 4.40 -31.41 -20.53
C VAL A 123 4.98 -32.21 -19.35
N THR A 124 6.30 -32.21 -19.21
CA THR A 124 6.96 -32.82 -18.03
C THR A 124 7.51 -31.73 -17.13
N VAL A 125 6.96 -31.63 -15.94
CA VAL A 125 7.43 -30.78 -14.82
C VAL A 125 8.44 -31.61 -14.02
N ASP A 126 9.73 -31.27 -14.12
CA ASP A 126 10.82 -32.08 -13.58
C ASP A 126 11.64 -31.26 -12.58
N ALA A 127 11.55 -31.59 -11.30
CA ALA A 127 12.27 -30.90 -10.21
C ALA A 127 13.79 -30.97 -10.34
N ARG A 128 14.33 -31.91 -11.13
CA ARG A 128 15.79 -32.01 -11.36
C ARG A 128 16.32 -30.87 -12.24
N THR A 129 15.44 -30.16 -12.94
CA THR A 129 15.81 -29.00 -13.78
C THR A 129 15.92 -27.71 -12.99
N THR A 130 15.46 -27.69 -11.75
CA THR A 130 15.47 -26.48 -10.92
C THR A 130 16.85 -26.17 -10.36
N ALA A 131 17.12 -24.89 -10.17
CA ALA A 131 18.33 -24.39 -9.53
C ALA A 131 17.98 -23.44 -8.36
N PRO A 132 18.89 -23.30 -7.37
CA PRO A 132 18.61 -22.54 -6.16
C PRO A 132 18.21 -21.09 -6.43
N PHE A 133 17.23 -20.60 -5.66
CA PHE A 133 16.99 -19.20 -5.43
C PHE A 133 17.55 -18.84 -4.05
N ASP A 134 18.60 -18.03 -3.99
CA ASP A 134 19.31 -17.73 -2.75
C ASP A 134 19.92 -16.32 -2.80
N LEU A 135 19.19 -15.34 -2.25
CA LEU A 135 19.68 -13.98 -2.04
C LEU A 135 20.08 -13.81 -0.58
N ARG A 136 21.38 -13.62 -0.31
CA ARG A 136 21.92 -13.57 1.04
C ARG A 136 22.50 -12.21 1.41
N PRO A 137 22.26 -11.76 2.67
CA PRO A 137 22.91 -10.57 3.19
C PRO A 137 24.42 -10.79 3.42
N PRO A 138 25.19 -9.68 3.59
CA PRO A 138 26.60 -9.77 3.98
C PRO A 138 26.80 -10.36 5.39
N ASP A 139 25.84 -10.11 6.29
CA ASP A 139 25.86 -10.63 7.67
C ASP A 139 25.43 -12.10 7.69
N GLY A 140 26.36 -12.99 7.97
CA GLY A 140 26.12 -14.43 8.06
C GLY A 140 25.30 -14.87 9.29
N SER A 141 25.09 -13.98 10.27
CA SER A 141 24.26 -14.22 11.46
C SER A 141 22.79 -13.84 11.26
N ALA A 142 22.46 -13.17 10.16
CA ALA A 142 21.08 -12.80 9.85
C ALA A 142 20.20 -14.05 9.68
N VAL A 143 19.01 -14.00 10.26
CA VAL A 143 18.04 -15.10 10.25
C VAL A 143 17.04 -14.88 9.12
N PHE A 144 16.84 -15.90 8.29
CA PHE A 144 15.85 -15.88 7.22
C PHE A 144 14.42 -15.70 7.77
N VAL A 145 13.65 -14.82 7.14
CA VAL A 145 12.25 -14.55 7.50
C VAL A 145 11.30 -15.11 6.45
N THR A 146 11.43 -14.66 5.22
CA THR A 146 10.57 -15.08 4.10
C THR A 146 11.22 -14.72 2.78
N SER A 147 10.75 -15.35 1.71
CA SER A 147 11.05 -14.96 0.34
C SER A 147 9.80 -15.04 -0.53
N GLY A 148 9.79 -14.29 -1.63
CA GLY A 148 8.74 -14.32 -2.62
C GLY A 148 9.29 -14.16 -4.02
N MET A 149 8.62 -14.84 -4.95
CA MET A 149 8.82 -14.64 -6.37
C MET A 149 7.48 -14.36 -7.04
N PHE A 150 7.51 -13.42 -7.94
CA PHE A 150 6.39 -13.07 -8.80
C PHE A 150 6.87 -13.12 -10.24
N LEU A 151 6.03 -13.67 -11.10
CA LEU A 151 6.25 -13.69 -12.53
C LEU A 151 5.02 -13.14 -13.23
N GLU A 152 5.22 -12.18 -14.11
CA GLU A 152 4.21 -11.74 -15.05
C GLU A 152 4.59 -12.16 -16.47
N VAL A 153 3.61 -12.61 -17.23
CA VAL A 153 3.73 -12.80 -18.67
C VAL A 153 2.66 -11.98 -19.37
N THR A 154 3.09 -11.21 -20.37
CA THR A 154 2.20 -10.37 -21.18
C THR A 154 2.20 -10.87 -22.62
N HIS A 155 1.01 -11.10 -23.17
CA HIS A 155 0.83 -11.48 -24.57
C HIS A 155 -0.44 -10.83 -25.14
N GLN A 156 -0.31 -10.14 -26.29
CA GLN A 156 -1.43 -9.43 -26.96
C GLN A 156 -2.24 -8.50 -26.04
N GLY A 157 -1.56 -7.80 -25.10
CA GLY A 157 -2.17 -6.89 -24.15
C GLY A 157 -2.79 -7.55 -22.91
N ALA A 158 -2.90 -8.86 -22.86
CA ALA A 158 -3.31 -9.60 -21.66
C ALA A 158 -2.10 -9.93 -20.79
N THR A 159 -2.22 -9.72 -19.47
CA THR A 159 -1.19 -10.06 -18.49
C THR A 159 -1.70 -11.14 -17.54
N ARG A 160 -0.87 -12.12 -17.25
CA ARG A 160 -1.12 -13.15 -16.23
C ARG A 160 0.05 -13.21 -15.27
N MET A 161 -0.25 -13.58 -14.03
CA MET A 161 0.72 -13.65 -12.96
C MET A 161 0.75 -15.04 -12.34
N ALA A 162 1.96 -15.49 -12.00
CA ALA A 162 2.25 -16.62 -11.13
C ALA A 162 3.07 -16.13 -9.95
N SER A 163 2.93 -16.78 -8.79
CA SER A 163 3.70 -16.37 -7.59
C SER A 163 3.89 -17.51 -6.61
N ILE A 164 5.00 -17.43 -5.88
CA ILE A 164 5.29 -18.30 -4.74
C ILE A 164 5.87 -17.47 -3.59
N VAL A 165 5.38 -17.73 -2.38
CA VAL A 165 5.88 -17.09 -1.14
C VAL A 165 6.19 -18.18 -0.14
N LYS A 166 7.38 -18.15 0.45
CA LYS A 166 7.88 -19.19 1.34
C LYS A 166 8.53 -18.65 2.60
N ALA A 167 8.30 -19.36 3.69
CA ALA A 167 8.93 -19.13 4.98
C ALA A 167 10.16 -20.03 5.20
N THR A 168 10.59 -20.79 4.18
CA THR A 168 11.80 -21.63 4.22
C THR A 168 12.85 -21.10 3.27
N PRO A 169 14.15 -21.14 3.60
CA PRO A 169 15.19 -20.58 2.74
C PRO A 169 15.52 -21.43 1.52
N THR A 170 15.01 -22.67 1.45
CA THR A 170 15.33 -23.59 0.37
C THR A 170 14.24 -23.55 -0.70
N LEU A 171 14.41 -22.67 -1.67
CA LEU A 171 13.57 -22.56 -2.85
C LEU A 171 14.42 -22.76 -4.10
N ARG A 172 13.92 -23.51 -5.06
CA ARG A 172 14.56 -23.76 -6.35
C ARG A 172 13.57 -23.44 -7.45
N VAL A 173 14.09 -22.96 -8.58
CA VAL A 173 13.24 -22.46 -9.67
C VAL A 173 13.72 -22.94 -11.03
N ALA A 174 12.80 -23.12 -11.97
CA ALA A 174 13.12 -23.38 -13.36
C ALA A 174 12.13 -22.76 -14.32
N HIS A 175 12.64 -22.38 -15.48
CA HIS A 175 11.84 -22.13 -16.68
C HIS A 175 11.56 -23.44 -17.42
N LEU A 176 10.32 -23.62 -17.85
CA LEU A 176 9.90 -24.74 -18.68
C LEU A 176 9.38 -24.23 -20.03
N GLY A 177 9.58 -25.03 -21.07
CA GLY A 177 9.03 -24.80 -22.42
C GLY A 177 9.76 -23.76 -23.27
N PRO A 178 9.12 -23.30 -24.36
CA PRO A 178 9.71 -22.38 -25.31
C PRO A 178 9.78 -20.95 -24.75
N GLU A 179 10.61 -20.12 -25.35
CA GLU A 179 10.68 -18.69 -25.07
C GLU A 179 9.37 -17.99 -25.45
N SER A 180 9.01 -17.00 -24.63
CA SER A 180 7.98 -16.01 -24.95
C SER A 180 8.55 -14.90 -25.85
N GLU A 181 7.75 -13.88 -26.12
CA GLU A 181 8.20 -12.69 -26.83
C GLU A 181 9.24 -11.92 -25.99
N ALA A 182 10.19 -11.26 -26.63
CA ALA A 182 11.22 -10.50 -25.94
C ALA A 182 10.58 -9.43 -25.01
N GLY A 183 11.00 -9.39 -23.75
CA GLY A 183 10.49 -8.46 -22.76
C GLY A 183 9.09 -8.77 -22.20
N SER A 184 8.45 -9.85 -22.64
CA SER A 184 7.11 -10.23 -22.19
C SER A 184 7.08 -10.93 -20.84
N VAL A 185 8.21 -11.46 -20.37
CA VAL A 185 8.35 -12.10 -19.06
C VAL A 185 9.05 -11.15 -18.11
N ARG A 186 8.39 -10.83 -17.00
CA ARG A 186 8.97 -10.02 -15.91
C ARG A 186 8.91 -10.82 -14.61
N GLN A 187 9.99 -10.77 -13.85
CA GLN A 187 10.09 -11.44 -12.56
C GLN A 187 10.59 -10.50 -11.49
N TRP A 188 10.08 -10.68 -10.29
CA TRP A 188 10.55 -10.04 -9.08
C TRP A 188 10.92 -11.11 -8.07
N PHE A 189 12.04 -10.91 -7.42
CA PHE A 189 12.63 -11.81 -6.44
C PHE A 189 12.90 -11.01 -5.18
N ASP A 190 12.30 -11.40 -4.06
CA ASP A 190 12.42 -10.72 -2.78
C ASP A 190 12.78 -11.71 -1.68
N SER A 191 13.73 -11.35 -0.80
CA SER A 191 14.18 -12.16 0.33
C SER A 191 14.42 -11.28 1.54
N TYR A 192 13.90 -11.69 2.70
CA TYR A 192 13.93 -10.92 3.93
C TYR A 192 14.67 -11.67 5.02
N TRP A 193 15.51 -10.95 5.75
CA TRP A 193 16.38 -11.49 6.79
C TRP A 193 16.35 -10.57 7.99
N SER A 194 16.19 -11.11 9.20
CA SER A 194 16.16 -10.35 10.45
C SER A 194 17.52 -10.38 11.15
N THR A 195 17.80 -9.31 11.89
CA THR A 195 18.93 -9.19 12.82
C THR A 195 18.42 -8.69 14.17
N ALA A 196 19.29 -8.61 15.17
CA ALA A 196 18.92 -8.06 16.48
C ALA A 196 18.50 -6.58 16.43
N THR A 197 18.89 -5.82 15.40
CA THR A 197 18.68 -4.37 15.31
C THR A 197 17.97 -3.93 14.03
N GLY A 198 17.30 -4.86 13.33
CA GLY A 198 16.60 -4.59 12.08
C GLY A 198 16.67 -5.74 11.10
N GLY A 199 17.19 -5.54 9.89
CA GLY A 199 17.27 -6.62 8.92
C GLY A 199 17.72 -6.20 7.52
N TYR A 200 17.39 -7.07 6.57
CA TYR A 200 17.68 -6.90 5.15
C TYR A 200 16.41 -7.19 4.33
N ALA A 201 16.16 -6.34 3.37
CA ALA A 201 15.16 -6.53 2.32
C ALA A 201 15.90 -6.55 0.98
N LEU A 202 16.18 -7.75 0.51
CA LEU A 202 16.99 -8.01 -0.66
C LEU A 202 16.09 -8.37 -1.84
N GLY A 203 16.31 -7.79 -3.00
CA GLY A 203 15.49 -8.12 -4.14
C GLY A 203 16.17 -7.82 -5.47
N ARG A 204 15.65 -8.45 -6.52
CA ARG A 204 16.05 -8.24 -7.91
C ARG A 204 14.86 -8.29 -8.83
N THR A 205 15.02 -7.65 -9.98
CA THR A 205 14.07 -7.74 -11.08
C THR A 205 14.74 -8.37 -12.31
N HIS A 206 13.97 -9.10 -13.09
CA HIS A 206 14.39 -9.64 -14.38
C HIS A 206 13.32 -9.37 -15.43
N THR A 207 13.75 -9.01 -16.64
CA THR A 207 12.86 -8.85 -17.79
C THR A 207 13.50 -9.55 -19.00
N GLY A 208 12.76 -10.43 -19.66
CA GLY A 208 13.28 -11.19 -20.79
C GLY A 208 12.19 -11.94 -21.54
N SER A 209 12.59 -12.98 -22.28
CA SER A 209 11.71 -13.94 -22.97
C SER A 209 11.52 -15.24 -22.17
N ARG A 210 12.33 -15.45 -21.12
CA ARG A 210 12.35 -16.65 -20.28
C ARG A 210 12.29 -16.27 -18.81
N ALA A 211 11.70 -17.15 -18.01
CA ALA A 211 11.89 -17.10 -16.56
C ALA A 211 13.33 -17.53 -16.22
N LEU A 212 13.88 -17.01 -15.13
CA LEU A 212 15.18 -17.45 -14.64
C LEU A 212 15.09 -18.88 -14.06
N SER A 213 16.10 -19.69 -14.37
CA SER A 213 16.31 -21.01 -13.77
C SER A 213 17.39 -20.90 -12.70
N GLY A 214 16.98 -20.41 -11.51
CA GLY A 214 17.87 -20.12 -10.40
C GLY A 214 18.38 -18.68 -10.35
N LEU A 215 18.70 -18.23 -9.15
CA LEU A 215 19.31 -16.92 -8.87
C LEU A 215 20.01 -17.00 -7.52
N THR A 216 21.34 -16.93 -7.51
CA THR A 216 22.12 -16.89 -6.27
C THR A 216 22.98 -15.64 -6.23
N HIS A 217 22.90 -14.90 -5.13
CA HIS A 217 23.76 -13.74 -4.92
C HIS A 217 23.96 -13.47 -3.42
N ARG A 218 25.20 -13.25 -3.01
CA ARG A 218 25.55 -12.76 -1.68
C ARG A 218 25.92 -11.29 -1.81
N TYR A 219 25.10 -10.45 -1.22
CA TYR A 219 25.32 -9.00 -1.26
C TYR A 219 26.51 -8.60 -0.38
N THR A 220 27.17 -7.52 -0.77
CA THR A 220 28.13 -6.78 0.05
C THR A 220 27.44 -5.57 0.67
N ALA A 221 28.03 -5.01 1.73
CA ALA A 221 27.48 -3.79 2.36
C ALA A 221 27.45 -2.58 1.40
N GLN A 222 28.37 -2.55 0.43
CA GLN A 222 28.49 -1.47 -0.57
C GLN A 222 27.37 -1.51 -1.62
N GLU A 223 26.75 -2.67 -1.85
CA GLU A 223 25.63 -2.81 -2.79
C GLU A 223 24.29 -2.36 -2.20
N LEU A 224 24.22 -2.14 -0.88
CA LEU A 224 22.98 -1.87 -0.17
C LEU A 224 22.85 -0.41 0.23
N GLY A 225 21.61 0.11 0.17
CA GLY A 225 21.21 1.33 0.85
C GLY A 225 20.66 1.02 2.25
N ALA A 226 20.59 2.01 3.13
CA ALA A 226 20.07 1.82 4.49
C ALA A 226 18.85 2.71 4.75
N VAL A 227 17.76 2.11 5.23
CA VAL A 227 16.59 2.81 5.76
C VAL A 227 16.63 2.71 7.27
N ARG A 228 16.90 3.83 7.94
CA ARG A 228 16.83 3.93 9.40
C ARG A 228 15.41 4.29 9.81
N ILE A 229 14.77 3.44 10.61
CA ILE A 229 13.41 3.57 11.09
C ILE A 229 13.48 3.94 12.57
N ARG A 230 12.82 5.04 12.94
CA ARG A 230 12.63 5.47 14.33
C ARG A 230 11.14 5.52 14.61
N GLY A 231 10.70 4.91 15.68
CA GLY A 231 9.31 4.95 16.13
C GLY A 231 9.17 5.81 17.38
N ALA A 232 8.18 6.69 17.41
CA ALA A 232 7.79 7.34 18.65
C ALA A 232 6.98 6.33 19.47
N VAL A 233 7.63 5.71 20.46
CA VAL A 233 7.01 4.78 21.41
C VAL A 233 6.82 5.51 22.74
N ARG A 234 5.62 5.42 23.29
CA ARG A 234 5.32 6.07 24.58
C ARG A 234 5.85 5.24 25.73
N PRO A 235 6.52 5.88 26.74
CA PRO A 235 6.85 5.21 27.98
C PRO A 235 5.58 4.64 28.65
N GLY A 236 5.62 3.37 29.05
CA GLY A 236 4.53 2.70 29.77
C GLY A 236 3.42 2.10 28.92
N ALA A 237 3.49 2.18 27.60
CA ALA A 237 2.50 1.54 26.72
C ALA A 237 2.63 0.02 26.65
N GLY A 238 3.70 -0.58 27.20
CA GLY A 238 3.92 -2.05 27.24
C GLY A 238 3.99 -2.72 25.86
N GLY A 239 4.01 -1.94 24.79
CA GLY A 239 3.86 -2.41 23.43
C GLY A 239 5.18 -2.58 22.69
N SER A 240 5.30 -3.65 21.93
CA SER A 240 6.35 -3.84 20.94
C SER A 240 6.05 -2.98 19.71
N ALA A 241 7.01 -2.20 19.24
CA ALA A 241 6.93 -1.60 17.92
C ALA A 241 7.35 -2.63 16.86
N ALA A 242 6.74 -2.55 15.69
CA ALA A 242 7.11 -3.36 14.54
C ALA A 242 6.98 -2.54 13.26
N PHE A 243 7.65 -2.99 12.22
CA PHE A 243 7.47 -2.44 10.89
C PHE A 243 7.47 -3.55 9.84
N ASP A 244 6.73 -3.30 8.78
CA ASP A 244 6.78 -4.08 7.56
C ASP A 244 7.54 -3.27 6.50
N ILE A 245 8.31 -3.95 5.68
CA ILE A 245 8.92 -3.36 4.49
C ILE A 245 8.62 -4.24 3.28
N ALA A 246 8.18 -3.60 2.22
CA ALA A 246 7.89 -4.27 0.95
C ALA A 246 8.33 -3.38 -0.22
N PRO A 247 8.67 -3.95 -1.37
CA PRO A 247 8.95 -3.14 -2.55
C PRO A 247 7.68 -2.51 -3.09
N THR A 248 7.77 -1.29 -3.57
CA THR A 248 6.65 -0.64 -4.28
C THR A 248 6.19 -1.53 -5.43
N PRO A 249 4.87 -1.78 -5.55
CA PRO A 249 4.33 -2.63 -6.59
C PRO A 249 4.75 -2.16 -7.99
N GLY A 250 5.03 -3.12 -8.86
CA GLY A 250 5.18 -2.86 -10.29
C GLY A 250 3.85 -2.43 -10.95
N PRO A 251 3.83 -2.15 -12.28
CA PRO A 251 2.67 -1.62 -13.00
C PRO A 251 1.38 -2.43 -12.88
N SER A 252 1.47 -3.74 -12.79
CA SER A 252 0.32 -4.59 -12.48
C SER A 252 0.15 -4.61 -10.97
N ALA A 253 -0.88 -3.96 -10.47
CA ALA A 253 -1.25 -3.94 -9.05
C ALA A 253 -1.44 -5.38 -8.52
N GLY A 254 -0.34 -6.07 -8.35
CA GLY A 254 -0.26 -7.44 -7.89
C GLY A 254 0.14 -7.52 -6.42
N SER A 255 0.18 -8.72 -5.92
CA SER A 255 0.68 -9.03 -4.60
C SER A 255 2.17 -8.73 -4.51
N THR A 256 2.61 -8.13 -3.43
CA THR A 256 4.02 -8.08 -3.02
C THR A 256 4.19 -8.91 -1.76
N VAL A 257 5.37 -9.48 -1.58
CA VAL A 257 5.76 -10.01 -0.28
C VAL A 257 6.53 -8.94 0.48
N GLY A 258 6.25 -8.80 1.76
CA GLY A 258 6.97 -7.92 2.67
C GLY A 258 7.65 -8.70 3.78
N GLY A 259 8.68 -8.11 4.37
CA GLY A 259 9.28 -8.60 5.60
C GLY A 259 8.70 -7.85 6.79
N SER A 260 8.28 -8.59 7.83
CA SER A 260 7.85 -8.04 9.12
C SER A 260 8.98 -8.15 10.13
N PHE A 261 9.26 -7.05 10.82
CA PHE A 261 10.36 -6.96 11.77
C PHE A 261 9.89 -6.35 13.10
N SER A 262 10.23 -7.00 14.20
CA SER A 262 10.08 -6.41 15.53
C SER A 262 11.17 -5.38 15.77
N MET A 263 10.84 -4.30 16.47
CA MET A 263 11.80 -3.26 16.82
C MET A 263 12.23 -3.41 18.28
N PRO A 264 13.54 -3.27 18.57
CA PRO A 264 14.02 -3.20 19.95
C PRO A 264 13.59 -1.90 20.63
N ASP A 265 13.67 -1.85 21.95
CA ASP A 265 13.53 -0.62 22.74
C ASP A 265 14.93 0.03 22.94
N PRO A 266 15.11 1.34 22.63
CA PRO A 266 14.15 2.28 22.04
C PRO A 266 13.84 1.91 20.58
N ALA A 267 12.61 2.18 20.12
CA ALA A 267 12.12 1.78 18.81
C ALA A 267 12.94 2.38 17.65
N THR A 268 14.09 1.79 17.41
CA THR A 268 15.01 2.15 16.31
C THR A 268 15.51 0.89 15.63
N ALA A 269 15.38 0.83 14.32
CA ALA A 269 15.88 -0.27 13.51
C ALA A 269 16.56 0.26 12.24
N THR A 270 17.43 -0.56 11.65
CA THR A 270 18.00 -0.27 10.32
C THR A 270 17.72 -1.45 9.41
N VAL A 271 17.11 -1.18 8.25
CA VAL A 271 16.93 -2.17 7.20
C VAL A 271 17.79 -1.80 6.01
N TYR A 272 18.60 -2.75 5.59
CA TYR A 272 19.42 -2.60 4.39
C TYR A 272 18.63 -3.12 3.18
N VAL A 273 18.56 -2.32 2.14
CA VAL A 273 17.72 -2.57 0.96
C VAL A 273 18.54 -2.58 -0.32
N THR A 274 18.10 -3.35 -1.31
CA THR A 274 18.70 -3.35 -2.64
C THR A 274 18.11 -2.22 -3.49
N PRO A 275 18.94 -1.26 -3.97
CA PRO A 275 18.46 -0.13 -4.78
C PRO A 275 17.85 -0.56 -6.11
N GLU A 276 18.38 -1.59 -6.73
CA GLU A 276 17.97 -2.10 -8.06
C GLU A 276 16.60 -2.78 -8.07
N ARG A 277 16.09 -3.19 -6.88
CA ARG A 277 14.72 -3.73 -6.78
C ARG A 277 13.67 -2.65 -6.99
N GLY A 278 14.02 -1.41 -6.76
CA GLY A 278 13.16 -0.23 -6.88
C GLY A 278 12.87 0.40 -5.52
N PRO A 279 11.94 1.35 -5.46
CA PRO A 279 11.53 1.98 -4.22
C PRO A 279 10.91 0.97 -3.24
N TRP A 280 10.97 1.29 -1.96
CA TRP A 280 10.47 0.47 -0.87
C TRP A 280 9.37 1.22 -0.10
N ASP A 281 8.35 0.51 0.32
CA ASP A 281 7.30 1.02 1.17
C ASP A 281 7.53 0.50 2.59
N VAL A 282 7.41 1.36 3.58
CA VAL A 282 7.53 1.01 5.01
C VAL A 282 6.20 1.28 5.70
N THR A 283 5.69 0.28 6.39
CA THR A 283 4.56 0.41 7.31
C THR A 283 5.06 0.25 8.73
N PHE A 284 4.94 1.29 9.53
CA PHE A 284 5.29 1.25 10.96
C PHE A 284 4.03 1.10 11.82
N ALA A 285 4.09 0.25 12.83
CA ALA A 285 3.04 0.07 13.81
C ALA A 285 3.62 0.22 15.23
N ALA A 286 3.07 1.17 16.00
CA ALA A 286 3.35 1.33 17.42
C ALA A 286 2.14 0.78 18.18
N SER A 287 2.28 -0.34 18.83
CA SER A 287 1.41 -1.02 19.77
C SER A 287 0.90 -2.39 19.32
N ASP A 288 0.38 -3.10 20.29
CA ASP A 288 -0.09 -4.48 20.31
C ASP A 288 -1.28 -4.79 19.39
N ASN A 289 -1.98 -3.79 18.87
CA ASN A 289 -3.21 -4.02 18.09
C ASN A 289 -3.15 -3.53 16.63
N TRP A 290 -2.00 -3.09 16.14
CA TRP A 290 -1.80 -2.65 14.75
C TRP A 290 -2.78 -1.54 14.28
N THR A 291 -3.46 -0.84 15.21
CA THR A 291 -4.46 0.17 14.86
C THR A 291 -3.85 1.49 14.41
N ASN A 292 -2.67 1.85 14.92
CA ASN A 292 -1.95 3.06 14.52
C ASN A 292 -0.81 2.70 13.56
N ARG A 293 -1.12 2.57 12.27
CA ARG A 293 -0.13 2.32 11.22
C ARG A 293 0.18 3.61 10.48
N TYR A 294 1.47 3.88 10.32
CA TYR A 294 1.99 4.98 9.52
C TYR A 294 2.70 4.43 8.29
N PHE A 295 2.55 5.10 7.16
CA PHE A 295 3.06 4.65 5.87
C PHE A 295 4.04 5.66 5.30
N ALA A 296 5.19 5.17 4.87
CA ALA A 296 6.14 5.87 4.02
C ALA A 296 6.29 5.09 2.73
N ASP A 297 5.82 5.65 1.64
CA ASP A 297 5.77 5.00 0.34
C ASP A 297 6.89 5.50 -0.57
N GLY A 298 7.39 4.63 -1.45
CA GLY A 298 8.29 5.01 -2.52
C GLY A 298 9.70 5.41 -2.05
N ILE A 299 10.21 4.85 -0.96
CA ILE A 299 11.54 5.16 -0.41
C ILE A 299 12.61 4.62 -1.37
N ALA A 300 13.31 5.50 -2.06
CA ALA A 300 14.46 5.16 -2.89
C ALA A 300 15.76 5.48 -2.15
N VAL A 301 16.63 4.49 -1.96
CA VAL A 301 17.91 4.66 -1.26
C VAL A 301 19.03 4.14 -2.15
N PRO A 302 19.92 4.99 -2.64
CA PRO A 302 21.11 4.55 -3.38
C PRO A 302 22.02 3.67 -2.54
N ALA A 303 22.82 2.85 -3.19
CA ALA A 303 23.84 2.04 -2.54
C ALA A 303 24.81 2.93 -1.72
N GLY A 304 25.13 2.51 -0.51
CA GLY A 304 25.98 3.23 0.44
C GLY A 304 25.32 4.46 1.09
N ALA A 305 24.11 4.88 0.66
CA ALA A 305 23.38 5.98 1.27
C ALA A 305 22.52 5.50 2.46
N THR A 306 22.15 6.46 3.32
CA THR A 306 21.22 6.23 4.43
C THR A 306 20.12 7.29 4.40
N THR A 307 18.88 6.87 4.49
CA THR A 307 17.74 7.74 4.79
C THR A 307 17.18 7.43 6.17
N THR A 308 16.53 8.40 6.81
CA THR A 308 15.91 8.21 8.14
C THR A 308 14.44 8.64 8.06
N HIS A 309 13.56 7.80 8.59
CA HIS A 309 12.13 8.07 8.73
C HIS A 309 11.75 7.94 10.19
N THR A 310 11.08 8.97 10.74
CA THR A 310 10.59 8.98 12.11
C THR A 310 9.07 8.88 12.11
N PHE A 311 8.55 7.75 12.56
CA PHE A 311 7.12 7.44 12.52
C PHE A 311 6.42 7.75 13.83
N GLY A 312 5.19 8.24 13.73
CA GLY A 312 4.31 8.46 14.86
C GLY A 312 4.75 9.60 15.79
N ASN A 313 5.70 10.44 15.36
CA ASN A 313 6.18 11.60 16.13
C ASN A 313 5.28 12.82 15.89
N ALA A 314 5.20 13.73 16.85
CA ALA A 314 4.52 15.03 16.71
C ALA A 314 5.29 15.93 15.69
N VAL A 315 4.67 16.88 15.04
CA VAL A 315 3.31 17.42 15.19
C VAL A 315 2.35 16.68 14.25
N PHE A 316 1.24 16.16 14.79
CA PHE A 316 0.21 15.56 13.93
C PHE A 316 -0.65 16.67 13.33
N ALA A 317 -0.63 16.80 12.01
CA ALA A 317 -1.31 17.88 11.29
C ALA A 317 -1.65 17.42 9.85
N PRO A 318 -2.49 18.18 9.11
CA PRO A 318 -2.80 17.83 7.73
C PRO A 318 -1.55 17.77 6.85
N ALA A 319 -1.54 16.84 5.88
CA ALA A 319 -0.51 16.72 4.86
C ALA A 319 -1.12 16.54 3.47
N LEU A 320 -0.35 16.93 2.44
CA LEU A 320 -0.74 16.77 1.02
C LEU A 320 0.34 16.00 0.26
N PRO A 321 0.51 14.69 0.51
CA PRO A 321 1.39 13.87 -0.30
C PRO A 321 0.81 13.69 -1.71
N PRO A 322 1.61 13.21 -2.69
CA PRO A 322 1.16 12.98 -4.06
C PRO A 322 -0.15 12.17 -4.13
N GLY A 323 -1.08 12.59 -4.99
CA GLY A 323 -2.38 11.95 -5.16
C GLY A 323 -3.39 12.21 -4.02
N ARG A 324 -3.08 13.13 -3.09
CA ARG A 324 -3.97 13.57 -2.01
C ARG A 324 -4.34 15.04 -2.19
N GLY A 325 -5.47 15.46 -1.60
CA GLY A 325 -5.97 16.82 -1.68
C GLY A 325 -7.48 16.86 -1.81
N VAL A 326 -7.97 17.84 -2.54
CA VAL A 326 -9.39 17.98 -2.89
C VAL A 326 -9.52 17.94 -4.40
N GLU A 327 -10.51 17.22 -4.89
CA GLU A 327 -10.81 17.05 -6.30
C GLU A 327 -12.29 17.36 -6.56
N ARG A 328 -12.59 17.96 -7.69
CA ARG A 328 -13.95 18.06 -8.22
C ARG A 328 -14.08 17.22 -9.48
N ASP A 329 -15.11 16.38 -9.53
CA ASP A 329 -15.51 15.64 -10.72
C ASP A 329 -17.00 15.87 -10.97
N GLY A 330 -17.32 16.53 -12.07
CA GLY A 330 -18.66 17.05 -12.31
C GLY A 330 -19.13 17.97 -11.19
N ASP A 331 -20.18 17.54 -10.50
CA ASP A 331 -20.75 18.23 -9.34
C ASP A 331 -20.49 17.50 -8.01
N THR A 332 -19.42 16.69 -7.96
CA THR A 332 -18.96 16.06 -6.73
C THR A 332 -17.61 16.63 -6.30
N ILE A 333 -17.52 17.12 -5.07
CA ILE A 333 -16.26 17.54 -4.43
C ILE A 333 -15.84 16.46 -3.46
N THR A 334 -14.66 15.89 -3.68
CA THR A 334 -14.07 14.82 -2.86
C THR A 334 -12.80 15.32 -2.15
N ALA A 335 -12.80 15.28 -0.83
CA ALA A 335 -11.62 15.52 -0.01
C ALA A 335 -10.91 14.21 0.33
N ARG A 336 -9.58 14.20 0.21
CA ARG A 336 -8.67 13.14 0.63
C ARG A 336 -7.42 13.78 1.26
N ILE A 337 -7.60 14.49 2.37
CA ILE A 337 -6.53 15.20 3.09
C ILE A 337 -6.24 14.42 4.38
N PRO A 338 -5.13 13.68 4.48
CA PRO A 338 -4.73 13.06 5.74
C PRO A 338 -4.61 14.11 6.85
N LEU A 339 -5.55 14.12 7.80
CA LEU A 339 -5.66 15.18 8.81
C LEU A 339 -4.64 15.03 9.94
N LEU A 340 -4.22 13.80 10.24
CA LEU A 340 -3.32 13.45 11.32
C LEU A 340 -2.06 12.74 10.79
N ALA A 341 -1.45 13.28 9.75
CA ALA A 341 -0.11 12.85 9.35
C ALA A 341 0.90 13.24 10.45
N ASP A 342 1.90 12.37 10.71
CA ASP A 342 2.91 12.61 11.75
C ASP A 342 3.89 13.74 11.41
N GLY A 343 4.88 14.00 12.27
CA GLY A 343 5.84 15.10 12.11
C GLY A 343 6.61 15.07 10.79
N ASP A 344 6.94 13.89 10.29
CA ASP A 344 7.62 13.69 9.01
C ASP A 344 6.64 13.64 7.80
N GLY A 345 5.32 13.67 8.06
CA GLY A 345 4.28 13.67 7.03
C GLY A 345 3.75 12.30 6.66
N HIS A 346 4.11 11.25 7.37
CA HIS A 346 3.60 9.91 7.11
C HIS A 346 2.11 9.83 7.44
N MET A 347 1.34 9.24 6.53
CA MET A 347 -0.10 9.07 6.70
C MET A 347 -0.40 7.90 7.65
N SER A 348 -1.52 8.03 8.40
CA SER A 348 -2.11 6.90 9.10
C SER A 348 -3.37 6.40 8.35
N ALA A 349 -3.51 5.08 8.19
CA ALA A 349 -4.72 4.49 7.61
C ALA A 349 -5.92 4.55 8.55
N ALA A 350 -5.66 4.47 9.86
CA ALA A 350 -6.66 4.47 10.90
C ALA A 350 -6.18 5.33 12.08
N PRO A 351 -6.22 6.68 11.95
CA PRO A 351 -5.78 7.55 13.02
C PRO A 351 -6.68 7.38 14.25
N SER A 352 -6.07 7.35 15.44
CA SER A 352 -6.83 7.34 16.71
C SER A 352 -7.48 8.70 16.93
N PHE A 353 -8.79 8.72 17.20
CA PHE A 353 -9.59 9.92 17.44
C PHE A 353 -10.73 9.65 18.44
N ASP A 354 -11.27 10.70 19.06
CA ASP A 354 -12.52 10.66 19.83
C ASP A 354 -13.69 11.14 18.99
N THR A 355 -13.54 12.28 18.35
CA THR A 355 -14.53 12.83 17.42
C THR A 355 -13.86 13.38 16.16
N ALA A 356 -14.50 13.21 15.03
CA ALA A 356 -14.05 13.77 13.76
C ALA A 356 -15.24 14.19 12.92
N TYR A 357 -15.12 15.40 12.32
CA TYR A 357 -16.13 15.99 11.45
C TYR A 357 -15.45 16.67 10.27
N THR A 358 -16.03 16.50 9.09
CA THR A 358 -15.68 17.25 7.89
C THR A 358 -16.95 17.80 7.28
N SER A 359 -17.02 19.11 7.06
CA SER A 359 -18.19 19.83 6.55
C SER A 359 -17.82 20.65 5.33
N LEU A 360 -18.69 20.68 4.32
CA LEU A 360 -18.58 21.54 3.16
C LEU A 360 -19.68 22.60 3.18
N TYR A 361 -19.29 23.85 2.92
CA TYR A 361 -20.19 24.97 2.76
C TYR A 361 -20.03 25.55 1.34
N ARG A 362 -21.13 26.00 0.73
CA ARG A 362 -21.17 26.74 -0.52
C ARG A 362 -21.76 28.11 -0.26
N ASP A 363 -21.05 29.17 -0.59
CA ASP A 363 -21.48 30.56 -0.38
C ASP A 363 -22.01 30.80 1.06
N GLY A 364 -21.33 30.19 2.04
CA GLY A 364 -21.68 30.25 3.46
C GLY A 364 -22.76 29.28 3.93
N VAL A 365 -23.47 28.59 3.03
CA VAL A 365 -24.55 27.65 3.36
C VAL A 365 -23.98 26.21 3.46
N LEU A 366 -24.33 25.48 4.52
CA LEU A 366 -23.91 24.09 4.71
C LEU A 366 -24.48 23.20 3.59
N VAL A 367 -23.58 22.54 2.85
CA VAL A 367 -23.93 21.52 1.85
C VAL A 367 -24.11 20.16 2.53
N GLY A 368 -23.21 19.82 3.47
CA GLY A 368 -23.26 18.56 4.18
C GLY A 368 -22.10 18.40 5.15
N ALA A 369 -22.19 17.36 5.98
CA ALA A 369 -21.18 16.98 6.93
C ALA A 369 -20.97 15.46 6.91
N ARG A 370 -19.75 15.04 7.28
CA ARG A 370 -19.36 13.65 7.48
C ARG A 370 -18.69 13.53 8.85
N SER A 371 -18.83 12.38 9.50
CA SER A 371 -18.24 12.10 10.82
C SER A 371 -17.68 10.69 10.88
N GLY A 372 -16.93 10.39 11.94
CA GLY A 372 -16.38 9.06 12.17
C GLY A 372 -15.03 8.82 11.49
N GLU A 373 -14.70 7.56 11.20
CA GLU A 373 -13.38 7.13 10.72
C GLU A 373 -12.97 7.79 9.40
N ASP A 374 -13.89 7.90 8.43
CA ASP A 374 -13.60 8.57 7.18
C ASP A 374 -13.25 10.04 7.38
N ALA A 375 -14.00 10.75 8.22
CA ALA A 375 -13.70 12.14 8.55
C ALA A 375 -12.36 12.29 9.29
N ALA A 376 -12.02 11.37 10.21
CA ALA A 376 -10.74 11.34 10.90
C ALA A 376 -9.56 11.08 9.95
N ALA A 377 -9.77 10.22 8.97
CA ALA A 377 -8.80 9.95 7.90
C ALA A 377 -8.78 11.04 6.80
N GLY A 378 -9.63 12.08 6.93
CA GLY A 378 -9.71 13.19 5.98
C GLY A 378 -10.39 12.82 4.66
N ARG A 379 -11.26 11.81 4.67
CA ARG A 379 -12.04 11.38 3.49
C ARG A 379 -13.47 11.88 3.60
N ALA A 380 -13.92 12.65 2.61
CA ALA A 380 -15.30 13.09 2.51
C ALA A 380 -15.67 13.37 1.05
N ALA A 381 -16.90 13.06 0.66
CA ALA A 381 -17.45 13.40 -0.64
C ALA A 381 -18.79 14.10 -0.48
N PHE A 382 -19.01 15.13 -1.31
CA PHE A 382 -20.17 15.99 -1.29
C PHE A 382 -20.67 16.27 -2.71
N THR A 383 -21.94 16.00 -2.98
CA THR A 383 -22.60 16.47 -4.21
C THR A 383 -23.02 17.93 -4.00
N VAL A 384 -22.67 18.80 -4.92
CA VAL A 384 -22.96 20.23 -4.87
C VAL A 384 -23.80 20.65 -6.07
N PRO A 385 -24.58 21.74 -5.97
CA PRO A 385 -25.27 22.30 -7.15
C PRO A 385 -24.27 22.70 -8.24
N PRO A 386 -24.67 22.62 -9.54
CA PRO A 386 -23.79 22.98 -10.65
C PRO A 386 -23.41 24.47 -10.64
N GLY A 387 -22.37 24.80 -11.42
CA GLY A 387 -21.88 26.15 -11.60
C GLY A 387 -20.75 26.53 -10.66
N GLN A 388 -20.25 27.76 -10.83
CA GLN A 388 -19.18 28.35 -10.02
C GLN A 388 -19.72 28.85 -8.68
N ALA A 389 -18.96 28.63 -7.61
CA ALA A 389 -19.26 29.14 -6.27
C ALA A 389 -17.98 29.24 -5.42
N SER A 390 -18.10 29.93 -4.28
CA SER A 390 -17.12 29.91 -3.21
C SER A 390 -17.44 28.76 -2.26
N TYR A 391 -16.42 27.99 -1.90
CA TYR A 391 -16.55 26.86 -1.00
C TYR A 391 -15.66 27.03 0.22
N ARG A 392 -16.16 26.55 1.37
CA ARG A 392 -15.36 26.36 2.58
C ARG A 392 -15.46 24.90 3.03
N LEU A 393 -14.34 24.19 2.95
CA LEU A 393 -14.17 22.87 3.56
C LEU A 393 -13.63 23.07 4.97
N ALA A 394 -14.25 22.49 5.99
CA ALA A 394 -13.82 22.58 7.37
C ALA A 394 -13.71 21.19 7.98
N ALA A 395 -12.61 20.91 8.67
CA ALA A 395 -12.36 19.66 9.38
C ALA A 395 -11.99 19.91 10.83
N THR A 396 -12.52 19.09 11.72
CA THR A 396 -12.17 19.08 13.15
C THR A 396 -11.95 17.64 13.59
N VAL A 397 -10.84 17.38 14.28
CA VAL A 397 -10.54 16.09 14.90
C VAL A 397 -10.13 16.33 16.35
N THR A 398 -10.73 15.58 17.29
CA THR A 398 -10.31 15.56 18.69
C THR A 398 -9.71 14.20 19.04
N ARG A 399 -8.70 14.21 19.92
CA ARG A 399 -8.00 13.02 20.40
C ARG A 399 -7.87 13.08 21.91
N LYS A 400 -7.87 11.93 22.59
CA LYS A 400 -7.65 11.87 24.05
C LYS A 400 -6.30 12.47 24.41
N ALA A 401 -6.23 13.15 25.54
CA ALA A 401 -4.98 13.69 26.09
C ALA A 401 -3.90 12.60 26.26
N ALA A 402 -4.32 11.36 26.56
CA ALA A 402 -3.44 10.19 26.57
C ALA A 402 -2.75 9.91 25.23
N SER A 403 -3.23 10.50 24.12
CA SER A 403 -2.55 10.45 22.81
C SER A 403 -1.21 11.22 22.77
N GLY A 404 -0.87 12.00 23.81
CA GLY A 404 0.43 12.67 24.00
C GLY A 404 0.56 13.97 23.25
N ALA A 405 0.19 14.07 21.99
CA ALA A 405 0.30 15.28 21.18
C ALA A 405 -0.91 15.42 20.26
N THR A 406 -1.17 16.66 19.84
CA THR A 406 -2.30 17.06 19.00
C THR A 406 -3.64 16.58 19.58
N THR A 407 -4.05 17.19 20.65
CA THR A 407 -5.34 16.87 21.30
C THR A 407 -6.52 17.33 20.47
N ARG A 408 -6.33 18.39 19.66
CA ARG A 408 -7.34 18.87 18.72
C ARG A 408 -6.70 19.50 17.50
N LEU A 409 -7.24 19.14 16.34
CA LEU A 409 -6.97 19.78 15.05
C LEU A 409 -8.25 20.47 14.57
N ASN A 410 -8.12 21.74 14.15
CA ASN A 410 -9.10 22.43 13.32
C ASN A 410 -8.40 22.91 12.05
N ALA A 411 -9.02 22.67 10.90
CA ALA A 411 -8.52 23.19 9.62
C ALA A 411 -9.71 23.64 8.76
N SER A 412 -9.55 24.78 8.08
CA SER A 412 -10.56 25.34 7.21
C SER A 412 -9.91 25.88 5.94
N TRP A 413 -10.39 25.43 4.79
CA TRP A 413 -9.93 25.84 3.47
C TRP A 413 -11.03 26.60 2.75
N THR A 414 -10.71 27.77 2.18
CA THR A 414 -11.65 28.51 1.31
C THR A 414 -11.09 28.55 -0.11
N PHE A 415 -11.90 28.20 -1.09
CA PHE A 415 -11.54 28.12 -2.50
C PHE A 415 -12.74 28.38 -3.42
N ALA A 416 -12.48 28.80 -4.66
CA ALA A 416 -13.49 28.84 -5.69
C ALA A 416 -13.45 27.56 -6.54
N SER A 417 -14.61 27.05 -6.96
CA SER A 417 -14.70 25.89 -7.86
C SER A 417 -15.97 25.95 -8.69
N ALA A 418 -15.91 25.40 -9.91
CA ALA A 418 -17.02 25.29 -10.85
C ALA A 418 -17.24 23.84 -11.28
N THR A 419 -18.41 23.51 -11.86
CA THR A 419 -18.68 22.21 -12.49
C THR A 419 -17.57 21.87 -13.48
N THR A 420 -17.06 20.64 -13.44
CA THR A 420 -16.01 20.13 -14.32
C THR A 420 -16.54 19.06 -15.26
N THR A 421 -15.84 18.79 -16.37
CA THR A 421 -16.17 17.71 -17.31
C THR A 421 -15.46 16.38 -16.98
N GLY A 422 -14.65 16.38 -15.94
CA GLY A 422 -13.87 15.23 -15.43
C GLY A 422 -13.10 15.66 -14.19
N PRO A 423 -12.31 14.76 -13.58
CA PRO A 423 -11.57 15.05 -12.36
C PRO A 423 -10.64 16.26 -12.51
N ALA A 424 -10.73 17.22 -11.60
CA ALA A 424 -9.90 18.41 -11.54
C ALA A 424 -9.49 18.71 -10.10
N ALA A 425 -8.21 19.00 -9.88
CA ALA A 425 -7.70 19.37 -8.58
C ALA A 425 -8.28 20.70 -8.11
N VAL A 426 -8.69 20.77 -6.85
CA VAL A 426 -9.12 21.99 -6.18
C VAL A 426 -7.93 22.57 -5.41
N PRO A 427 -7.66 23.89 -5.51
CA PRO A 427 -6.51 24.52 -4.89
C PRO A 427 -6.67 24.59 -3.36
N VAL A 428 -6.01 23.67 -2.66
CA VAL A 428 -5.90 23.67 -1.19
C VAL A 428 -4.44 23.62 -0.78
N SER A 429 -4.15 24.15 0.41
CA SER A 429 -2.79 24.15 0.98
C SER A 429 -2.83 23.72 2.43
N VAL A 430 -1.72 23.20 2.96
CA VAL A 430 -1.52 22.90 4.38
C VAL A 430 -0.18 23.47 4.84
N VAL A 431 -0.08 23.73 6.15
CA VAL A 431 1.16 24.14 6.79
C VAL A 431 1.64 23.02 7.72
N ARG A 432 2.87 22.56 7.49
CA ARG A 432 3.54 21.55 8.32
C ARG A 432 4.49 22.22 9.30
N PHE A 433 4.50 21.72 10.53
CA PHE A 433 5.43 22.11 11.59
C PHE A 433 6.27 20.89 11.97
N SER A 434 7.60 20.99 11.83
CA SER A 434 8.52 19.86 12.03
C SER A 434 9.60 20.20 13.06
N PRO A 435 9.23 20.42 14.36
CA PRO A 435 10.21 20.62 15.43
C PRO A 435 11.06 19.36 15.61
N GLU A 436 12.33 19.55 15.99
CA GLU A 436 13.15 18.44 16.47
C GLU A 436 12.70 18.05 17.88
N LEU A 437 12.14 16.86 18.03
CA LEU A 437 11.59 16.35 19.28
C LEU A 437 12.34 15.09 19.72
N SER A 438 12.27 14.78 21.01
CA SER A 438 12.76 13.52 21.56
C SER A 438 11.99 12.32 20.96
N PRO A 439 12.47 11.08 21.14
CA PRO A 439 11.73 9.89 20.72
C PRO A 439 10.35 9.76 21.37
N THR A 440 10.12 10.43 22.49
CA THR A 440 8.81 10.50 23.18
C THR A 440 7.90 11.61 22.66
N GLY A 441 8.35 12.38 21.66
CA GLY A 441 7.58 13.48 21.06
C GLY A 441 7.56 14.75 21.90
N THR A 442 8.59 14.96 22.76
CA THR A 442 8.70 16.11 23.66
C THR A 442 9.85 17.03 23.29
N ALA A 443 9.81 18.26 23.76
CA ALA A 443 10.86 19.26 23.64
C ALA A 443 11.38 19.70 25.02
N PRO A 444 12.64 20.18 25.14
CA PRO A 444 13.17 20.65 26.42
C PRO A 444 12.38 21.84 26.97
N ALA A 445 11.96 21.76 28.22
CA ALA A 445 11.24 22.81 28.92
C ALA A 445 12.07 24.10 29.05
N GLY A 446 11.41 25.27 29.04
CA GLY A 446 12.02 26.59 29.22
C GLY A 446 13.02 27.00 28.10
N SER A 447 13.30 26.13 27.12
CA SER A 447 14.21 26.40 26.01
C SER A 447 13.51 27.14 24.87
N ALA A 448 14.29 27.75 23.98
CA ALA A 448 13.81 28.22 22.69
C ALA A 448 14.20 27.19 21.62
N ILE A 449 13.25 26.71 20.85
CA ILE A 449 13.50 25.76 19.76
C ILE A 449 13.10 26.35 18.42
N ARG A 450 13.84 25.96 17.38
CA ARG A 450 13.50 26.28 16.00
C ARG A 450 12.51 25.26 15.47
N VAL A 451 11.38 25.71 14.95
CA VAL A 451 10.33 24.88 14.35
C VAL A 451 10.28 25.18 12.87
N PRO A 452 10.77 24.29 12.00
CA PRO A 452 10.61 24.42 10.56
C PRO A 452 9.13 24.50 10.17
N VAL A 453 8.83 25.38 9.19
CA VAL A 453 7.49 25.60 8.64
C VAL A 453 7.53 25.33 7.15
N THR A 454 6.76 24.35 6.69
CA THR A 454 6.69 23.98 5.27
C THR A 454 5.26 24.12 4.76
N VAL A 455 5.09 24.74 3.60
CA VAL A 455 3.81 24.86 2.89
C VAL A 455 3.73 23.79 1.82
N GLN A 456 2.61 23.04 1.77
CA GLN A 456 2.32 22.06 0.74
C GLN A 456 1.04 22.43 0.00
N GLY A 457 0.89 21.96 -1.24
CA GLY A 457 -0.30 22.17 -2.07
C GLY A 457 -0.22 23.43 -2.93
N ALA A 458 -1.34 24.11 -3.17
CA ALA A 458 -1.46 25.18 -4.15
C ALA A 458 -0.57 26.41 -3.85
N ALA A 459 -0.26 26.65 -2.58
CA ALA A 459 0.62 27.76 -2.16
C ALA A 459 2.11 27.39 -2.10
N ALA A 460 2.50 26.14 -2.42
CA ALA A 460 3.90 25.74 -2.49
C ALA A 460 4.66 26.53 -3.58
N ASP A 461 5.98 26.35 -3.64
CA ASP A 461 6.86 26.86 -4.70
C ASP A 461 6.75 28.38 -4.94
N GLY A 462 6.70 29.15 -3.85
CA GLY A 462 6.70 30.61 -3.90
C GLY A 462 5.34 31.25 -4.19
N ARG A 463 4.26 30.51 -4.16
CA ARG A 463 2.89 31.02 -4.37
C ARG A 463 2.20 31.49 -3.08
N VAL A 464 2.89 31.58 -1.96
CA VAL A 464 2.39 32.18 -0.73
C VAL A 464 2.26 33.69 -0.89
N ARG A 465 1.03 34.22 -0.74
CA ARG A 465 0.79 35.66 -0.67
C ARG A 465 0.97 36.20 0.75
N SER A 466 0.46 35.47 1.74
CA SER A 466 0.67 35.77 3.16
C SER A 466 0.67 34.49 3.98
N LEU A 467 1.50 34.46 5.02
CA LEU A 467 1.56 33.39 6.01
C LEU A 467 1.82 34.03 7.38
N THR A 468 0.91 33.82 8.32
CA THR A 468 1.10 34.15 9.73
C THR A 468 1.15 32.88 10.56
N VAL A 469 2.07 32.83 11.49
CA VAL A 469 2.20 31.72 12.44
C VAL A 469 2.11 32.26 13.86
N SER A 470 1.38 31.57 14.72
CA SER A 470 1.26 31.92 16.15
C SER A 470 1.43 30.68 17.02
N ALA A 471 1.90 30.87 18.26
CA ALA A 471 1.95 29.84 19.28
C ALA A 471 1.14 30.21 20.50
N SER A 472 0.65 29.19 21.20
CA SER A 472 -0.01 29.30 22.49
C SER A 472 0.61 28.26 23.45
N THR A 473 0.75 28.65 24.71
CA THR A 473 1.23 27.79 25.81
C THR A 473 0.19 27.63 26.93
N ASP A 474 -1.03 28.07 26.68
CA ASP A 474 -2.16 28.04 27.61
C ASP A 474 -3.39 27.30 27.03
N GLY A 475 -3.14 26.31 26.13
CA GLY A 475 -4.20 25.51 25.52
C GLY A 475 -5.03 26.25 24.48
N GLY A 476 -4.50 27.31 23.87
CA GLY A 476 -5.18 28.07 22.82
C GLY A 476 -6.03 29.24 23.35
N VAL A 477 -5.91 29.61 24.62
CA VAL A 477 -6.63 30.76 25.19
C VAL A 477 -6.04 32.08 24.68
N SER A 478 -4.71 32.19 24.69
CA SER A 478 -3.99 33.32 24.10
C SER A 478 -2.97 32.89 23.05
N TRP A 479 -2.70 33.75 22.07
CA TRP A 479 -1.81 33.48 20.96
C TRP A 479 -0.79 34.58 20.77
N ALA A 480 0.47 34.21 20.66
CA ALA A 480 1.57 35.11 20.33
C ALA A 480 2.02 34.89 18.88
N GLY A 481 2.04 35.95 18.07
CA GLY A 481 2.55 35.91 16.70
C GLY A 481 4.04 35.61 16.68
N LEU A 482 4.46 34.76 15.74
CA LEU A 482 5.85 34.35 15.56
C LEU A 482 6.33 34.79 14.18
N PRO A 483 7.46 35.51 14.05
CA PRO A 483 8.03 35.82 12.75
C PRO A 483 8.50 34.54 12.04
N VAL A 484 8.15 34.39 10.76
CA VAL A 484 8.64 33.29 9.94
C VAL A 484 9.94 33.75 9.26
N GLU A 485 11.06 33.20 9.69
CA GLU A 485 12.39 33.56 9.18
C GLU A 485 13.10 32.33 8.60
N ALA A 486 13.56 32.44 7.38
CA ALA A 486 14.21 31.32 6.65
C ALA A 486 13.44 30.01 6.76
N GLY A 487 12.10 30.06 6.55
CA GLY A 487 11.25 28.87 6.58
C GLY A 487 11.07 28.23 7.96
N ALA A 488 11.19 28.99 9.04
CA ALA A 488 10.99 28.49 10.40
C ALA A 488 10.51 29.59 11.34
N VAL A 489 9.97 29.19 12.49
CA VAL A 489 9.66 30.05 13.62
C VAL A 489 10.46 29.61 14.84
N THR A 490 10.68 30.53 15.79
CA THR A 490 11.28 30.22 17.10
C THR A 490 10.19 30.21 18.16
N VAL A 491 10.03 29.07 18.82
CA VAL A 491 9.06 28.89 19.91
C VAL A 491 9.81 28.84 21.24
N ARG A 492 9.40 29.67 22.20
CA ARG A 492 9.87 29.56 23.59
C ARG A 492 8.99 28.56 24.33
N ASN A 493 9.57 27.43 24.69
CA ASN A 493 8.87 26.36 25.37
C ASN A 493 8.45 26.75 26.80
N PRO A 494 7.25 26.34 27.27
CA PRO A 494 6.79 26.51 28.64
C PRO A 494 7.53 25.57 29.61
N ALA A 495 7.06 25.57 30.88
CA ALA A 495 7.53 24.62 31.88
C ALA A 495 7.25 23.15 31.48
N ALA A 496 7.97 22.22 32.12
CA ALA A 496 7.80 20.79 31.87
C ALA A 496 6.35 20.32 32.11
N GLY A 497 5.88 19.40 31.26
CA GLY A 497 4.52 18.87 31.28
C GLY A 497 3.46 19.73 30.59
N ALA A 498 3.79 20.95 30.17
CA ALA A 498 2.86 21.83 29.45
C ALA A 498 2.86 21.51 27.94
N GLY A 499 1.77 21.86 27.26
CA GLY A 499 1.62 21.75 25.82
C GLY A 499 1.93 23.04 25.08
N VAL A 500 2.45 22.93 23.87
CA VAL A 500 2.58 24.02 22.90
C VAL A 500 1.57 23.79 21.79
N SER A 501 0.74 24.80 21.52
CA SER A 501 -0.22 24.82 20.41
C SER A 501 0.28 25.73 19.29
N LEU A 502 -0.01 25.38 18.03
CA LEU A 502 0.44 26.11 16.86
C LEU A 502 -0.75 26.46 15.97
N ARG A 503 -0.73 27.67 15.40
CA ARG A 503 -1.71 28.13 14.41
C ARG A 503 -1.00 28.68 13.20
N ALA A 504 -1.55 28.41 12.01
CA ALA A 504 -1.16 29.02 10.75
C ALA A 504 -2.39 29.58 10.03
N GLU A 505 -2.27 30.80 9.51
CA GLU A 505 -3.21 31.43 8.59
C GLU A 505 -2.45 31.73 7.29
N LEU A 506 -2.93 31.19 6.15
CA LEU A 506 -2.27 31.29 4.86
C LEU A 506 -3.24 31.78 3.80
N THR A 507 -2.76 32.66 2.93
CA THR A 507 -3.42 33.03 1.68
C THR A 507 -2.46 32.76 0.53
N ASP A 508 -2.91 32.06 -0.51
CA ASP A 508 -2.12 31.84 -1.73
C ASP A 508 -2.24 33.02 -2.72
N ALA A 509 -1.49 32.94 -3.81
CA ALA A 509 -1.47 33.97 -4.86
C ALA A 509 -2.85 34.18 -5.53
N ASP A 510 -3.70 33.19 -5.56
CA ASP A 510 -5.03 33.24 -6.18
C ASP A 510 -6.14 33.61 -5.18
N GLY A 511 -5.79 33.83 -3.91
CA GLY A 511 -6.72 34.24 -2.86
C GLY A 511 -7.39 33.09 -2.11
N ASN A 512 -7.01 31.83 -2.37
CA ASN A 512 -7.49 30.71 -1.55
C ASN A 512 -6.85 30.78 -0.17
N THR A 513 -7.56 30.35 0.87
CA THR A 513 -7.10 30.49 2.25
C THR A 513 -7.05 29.17 3.00
N LEU A 514 -6.17 29.12 3.99
CA LEU A 514 -6.13 28.11 5.04
C LEU A 514 -6.13 28.81 6.41
N ASP A 515 -6.98 28.33 7.32
CA ASP A 515 -6.84 28.54 8.77
C ASP A 515 -6.65 27.17 9.42
N GLN A 516 -5.50 26.94 10.07
CA GLN A 516 -5.13 25.67 10.67
C GLN A 516 -4.66 25.87 12.10
N THR A 517 -5.30 25.20 13.05
CA THR A 517 -4.96 25.24 14.49
C THR A 517 -4.72 23.82 14.98
N VAL A 518 -3.57 23.62 15.64
CA VAL A 518 -3.16 22.36 16.29
C VAL A 518 -2.98 22.62 17.77
N LEU A 519 -3.91 22.15 18.60
CA LEU A 519 -3.79 22.26 20.06
C LEU A 519 -2.90 21.15 20.60
N ASP A 520 -2.05 21.47 21.58
CA ASP A 520 -1.04 20.56 22.14
C ASP A 520 -0.21 19.88 21.04
N ALA A 521 0.28 20.68 20.10
CA ALA A 521 1.07 20.21 18.97
C ALA A 521 2.24 19.32 19.41
N TYR A 522 2.89 19.68 20.50
CA TYR A 522 3.86 18.86 21.23
C TYR A 522 3.88 19.26 22.72
N ARG A 523 4.54 18.45 23.56
CA ARG A 523 4.70 18.71 24.99
C ARG A 523 6.16 19.00 25.35
N THR A 524 6.37 19.54 26.55
CA THR A 524 7.70 19.85 27.11
C THR A 524 8.06 18.92 28.26
N GLU A 525 9.33 18.54 28.38
CA GLU A 525 9.90 17.74 29.46
C GLU A 525 11.19 18.35 30.03
#